data_704f07b82fea08e14c28bf9e2d4e8e32
#
_entry.id   704f07b82fea08e14c28bf9e2d4e8e32
#
_cell.length_a   1.000
_cell.length_b   1.000
_cell.length_c   1.000
_cell.angle_alpha   90.00
_cell.angle_beta   90.00
_cell.angle_gamma   90.00
#
_symmetry.space_group_name_H-M   'P 1'
#
loop_
_entity.id
_entity.type
_entity.pdbx_description
1 polymer ?
#
loop_
_entity_poly.entity_id
_entity_poly.type
_entity_poly.pdbx_seq_one_letter_code
_entity_poly.pdbx_strand_id
1 'polypeptide(L)'
;DDIFEFETEAELPVTIMNIGSAYVEEYLKIESLGGGAYIEYHDRPHFHLPIDAEAEGQMIIGHQKDGEYRLSAYKIPFGYGIYTPPHLLHADAFLVGRYIVVYSVTENFSTVLLKSKNNELVDVRIIN
;
A
#
# COMPACT_ATOMS: atom_id res chain seq x y z
N ASP A 1 9.83 -0.36 -24.12
CA ASP A 1 10.03 0.32 -22.83
C ASP A 1 8.84 1.27 -22.65
N ASP A 2 7.94 0.89 -21.74
CA ASP A 2 6.79 1.72 -21.44
C ASP A 2 7.25 2.89 -20.57
N ILE A 3 7.09 4.11 -21.08
CA ILE A 3 7.32 5.33 -20.31
C ILE A 3 6.02 5.66 -19.61
N PHE A 4 6.05 5.66 -18.29
CA PHE A 4 4.93 6.13 -17.50
C PHE A 4 5.06 7.64 -17.32
N GLU A 5 4.11 8.38 -17.84
CA GLU A 5 3.97 9.80 -17.57
C GLU A 5 2.95 10.00 -16.44
N PHE A 6 3.37 10.72 -15.41
CA PHE A 6 2.48 11.13 -14.34
C PHE A 6 1.98 12.54 -14.68
N GLU A 7 0.77 12.66 -15.15
CA GLU A 7 0.11 13.96 -15.19
C GLU A 7 -0.57 14.22 -13.85
N THR A 8 -0.13 15.26 -13.18
CA THR A 8 -0.75 15.72 -11.94
C THR A 8 -0.62 17.23 -11.83
N GLU A 9 -1.68 17.89 -11.40
CA GLU A 9 -1.67 19.32 -11.08
C GLU A 9 -1.07 19.62 -9.71
N ALA A 10 -0.79 18.57 -8.92
CA ALA A 10 -0.23 18.68 -7.58
C ALA A 10 1.27 18.41 -7.59
N GLU A 11 1.98 18.94 -6.59
CA GLU A 11 3.36 18.52 -6.31
C GLU A 11 3.41 17.02 -6.08
N LEU A 12 4.42 16.37 -6.65
CA LEU A 12 4.73 14.95 -6.43
C LEU A 12 5.96 14.85 -5.52
N PRO A 13 5.79 14.75 -4.20
CA PRO A 13 6.90 14.46 -3.32
C PRO A 13 7.55 13.15 -3.68
N VAL A 14 8.86 13.16 -3.78
CA VAL A 14 9.69 11.97 -3.91
C VAL A 14 10.45 11.79 -2.62
N THR A 15 10.22 10.70 -1.93
CA THR A 15 10.85 10.41 -0.65
C THR A 15 11.56 9.06 -0.68
N ILE A 16 12.54 8.90 0.22
CA ILE A 16 13.07 7.58 0.56
C ILE A 16 12.43 7.17 1.87
N MET A 17 11.65 6.12 1.85
CA MET A 17 11.01 5.54 3.03
C MET A 17 11.67 4.23 3.40
N ASN A 18 11.92 4.06 4.70
CA ASN A 18 12.30 2.78 5.27
C ASN A 18 11.03 2.11 5.80
N ILE A 19 10.55 1.13 5.05
CA ILE A 19 9.34 0.38 5.38
C ILE A 19 9.77 -0.96 5.99
N GLY A 20 9.11 -1.42 7.03
CA GLY A 20 9.49 -2.68 7.66
C GLY A 20 8.58 -3.05 8.82
N SER A 21 8.97 -4.09 9.56
CA SER A 21 8.20 -4.61 10.69
C SER A 21 7.90 -3.56 11.77
N ALA A 22 8.83 -2.64 12.01
CA ALA A 22 8.61 -1.52 12.92
C ALA A 22 7.53 -0.56 12.40
N TYR A 23 7.47 -0.33 11.09
CA TYR A 23 6.41 0.46 10.47
C TYR A 23 5.05 -0.20 10.68
N VAL A 24 4.97 -1.51 10.48
CA VAL A 24 3.76 -2.30 10.79
C VAL A 24 3.44 -2.23 12.28
N GLU A 25 4.45 -2.31 13.14
CA GLU A 25 4.27 -2.30 14.59
C GLU A 25 3.91 -0.92 15.15
N GLU A 26 4.47 0.14 14.63
CA GLU A 26 4.27 1.50 15.14
C GLU A 26 3.08 2.21 14.48
N TYR A 27 2.85 1.98 13.19
CA TYR A 27 1.82 2.67 12.42
C TYR A 27 0.50 1.90 12.31
N LEU A 28 0.56 0.58 12.20
CA LEU A 28 -0.63 -0.26 11.98
C LEU A 28 -1.22 -0.82 13.28
N LYS A 29 -0.45 -0.83 14.36
CA LYS A 29 -0.93 -1.13 15.71
C LYS A 29 -1.50 0.10 16.42
N ILE A 30 -2.17 0.96 15.74
CA ILE A 30 -3.12 1.82 16.44
C ILE A 30 -4.25 0.89 16.88
N GLU A 31 -4.23 0.46 18.13
CA GLU A 31 -5.22 -0.47 18.70
C GLU A 31 -6.66 -0.05 18.41
N SER A 32 -6.91 1.26 18.35
CA SER A 32 -8.20 1.83 17.97
C SER A 32 -8.60 1.60 16.51
N LEU A 33 -7.67 1.27 15.62
CA LEU A 33 -7.91 1.02 14.20
C LEU A 33 -7.73 -0.45 13.81
N GLY A 34 -7.29 -1.30 14.73
CA GLY A 34 -7.27 -2.74 14.55
C GLY A 34 -6.09 -3.32 13.80
N GLY A 35 -4.91 -2.69 13.88
CA GLY A 35 -3.59 -3.13 13.38
C GLY A 35 -3.59 -4.15 12.24
N GLY A 36 -2.91 -3.91 11.15
CA GLY A 36 -2.79 -4.84 10.02
C GLY A 36 -4.09 -5.19 9.26
N ALA A 37 -5.23 -4.74 9.76
CA ALA A 37 -6.56 -5.05 9.25
C ALA A 37 -7.11 -3.95 8.31
N TYR A 38 -6.27 -3.06 7.83
CA TYR A 38 -6.72 -2.00 6.96
C TYR A 38 -6.01 -1.96 5.62
N ILE A 39 -6.73 -1.47 4.65
CA ILE A 39 -6.24 -1.06 3.35
C ILE A 39 -6.73 0.35 3.08
N GLU A 40 -6.09 1.04 2.18
CA GLU A 40 -6.42 2.42 1.87
C GLU A 40 -6.73 2.62 0.38
N TYR A 41 -7.42 3.71 0.08
CA TYR A 41 -7.52 4.24 -1.27
C TYR A 41 -7.62 5.77 -1.22
N HIS A 42 -7.18 6.41 -2.27
CA HIS A 42 -7.21 7.85 -2.45
C HIS A 42 -7.26 8.22 -3.94
N ASP A 43 -7.51 9.49 -4.22
CA ASP A 43 -7.67 10.02 -5.57
C ASP A 43 -6.35 10.36 -6.28
N ARG A 44 -5.20 9.98 -5.69
CA ARG A 44 -3.86 10.23 -6.24
C ARG A 44 -3.11 8.92 -6.44
N PRO A 45 -2.20 8.87 -7.43
CA PRO A 45 -1.39 7.68 -7.65
C PRO A 45 -0.24 7.60 -6.64
N HIS A 46 0.24 6.37 -6.44
CA HIS A 46 1.51 6.08 -5.77
C HIS A 46 2.44 5.32 -6.70
N PHE A 47 3.74 5.47 -6.47
CA PHE A 47 4.75 4.64 -7.10
C PHE A 47 5.77 4.21 -6.06
N HIS A 48 6.09 2.92 -6.02
CA HIS A 48 7.10 2.36 -5.12
C HIS A 48 8.18 1.66 -5.92
N LEU A 49 9.45 1.97 -5.62
CA LEU A 49 10.62 1.38 -6.25
C LEU A 49 11.64 0.98 -5.17
N PRO A 50 11.98 -0.30 -5.01
CA PRO A 50 13.03 -0.71 -4.09
C PRO A 50 14.39 -0.17 -4.54
N ILE A 51 15.16 0.38 -3.61
CA ILE A 51 16.51 0.89 -3.87
C ILE A 51 17.62 -0.02 -3.37
N ASP A 52 17.28 -1.03 -2.61
CA ASP A 52 18.19 -2.07 -2.16
C ASP A 52 17.77 -3.42 -2.76
N ALA A 53 18.76 -4.22 -3.15
CA ALA A 53 18.51 -5.58 -3.70
C ALA A 53 17.91 -6.53 -2.65
N GLU A 54 18.12 -6.21 -1.36
CA GLU A 54 17.61 -6.95 -0.21
C GLU A 54 16.21 -6.52 0.22
N ALA A 55 15.62 -5.54 -0.48
CA ALA A 55 14.24 -5.14 -0.17
C ALA A 55 13.27 -6.30 -0.41
N GLU A 56 12.39 -6.52 0.53
CA GLU A 56 11.47 -7.66 0.60
C GLU A 56 10.03 -7.21 0.84
N GLY A 57 9.16 -8.19 1.07
CA GLY A 57 7.76 -7.96 1.36
C GLY A 57 6.91 -7.87 0.10
N GLN A 58 5.67 -7.45 0.28
CA GLN A 58 4.68 -7.40 -0.79
C GLN A 58 3.81 -6.13 -0.70
N MET A 59 3.49 -5.60 -1.85
CA MET A 59 2.43 -4.61 -2.00
C MET A 59 1.09 -5.33 -2.09
N ILE A 60 0.15 -4.96 -1.25
CA ILE A 60 -1.22 -5.47 -1.32
C ILE A 60 -2.01 -4.60 -2.27
N ILE A 61 -2.66 -5.23 -3.23
CA ILE A 61 -3.58 -4.59 -4.16
C ILE A 61 -4.94 -5.26 -4.04
N GLY A 62 -5.99 -4.47 -4.02
CA GLY A 62 -7.32 -4.99 -3.81
C GLY A 62 -8.39 -4.34 -4.66
N HIS A 63 -9.51 -5.01 -4.77
CA HIS A 63 -10.74 -4.45 -5.31
C HIS A 63 -11.95 -4.99 -4.55
N GLN A 64 -13.01 -4.22 -4.54
CA GLN A 64 -14.29 -4.64 -4.00
C GLN A 64 -15.18 -5.17 -5.13
N LYS A 65 -15.74 -6.35 -4.92
CA LYS A 65 -16.73 -6.93 -5.83
C LYS A 65 -17.81 -7.66 -5.02
N ASP A 66 -19.07 -7.37 -5.33
CA ASP A 66 -20.23 -7.99 -4.68
C ASP A 66 -20.22 -7.89 -3.13
N GLY A 67 -19.69 -6.78 -2.60
CA GLY A 67 -19.57 -6.55 -1.16
C GLY A 67 -18.39 -7.28 -0.49
N GLU A 68 -17.57 -7.98 -1.26
CA GLU A 68 -16.38 -8.68 -0.77
C GLU A 68 -15.11 -7.99 -1.26
N TYR A 69 -14.07 -7.97 -0.41
CA TYR A 69 -12.73 -7.53 -0.78
C TYR A 69 -11.92 -8.72 -1.30
N ARG A 70 -11.31 -8.53 -2.46
CA ARG A 70 -10.36 -9.47 -3.05
C ARG A 70 -9.00 -8.82 -3.07
N LEU A 71 -8.05 -9.42 -2.37
CA LEU A 71 -6.70 -8.89 -2.17
C LEU A 71 -5.70 -9.84 -2.82
N SER A 72 -4.66 -9.24 -3.41
CA SER A 72 -3.51 -9.95 -3.97
C SER A 72 -2.23 -9.29 -3.48
N ALA A 73 -1.22 -10.08 -3.20
CA ALA A 73 0.08 -9.63 -2.75
C ALA A 73 1.11 -9.75 -3.88
N TYR A 74 1.84 -8.66 -4.14
CA TYR A 74 2.83 -8.59 -5.21
C TYR A 74 4.20 -8.23 -4.65
N LYS A 75 5.20 -9.07 -4.93
CA LYS A 75 6.60 -8.67 -4.73
C LYS A 75 6.98 -7.61 -5.76
N ILE A 76 7.81 -6.66 -5.31
CA ILE A 76 8.42 -5.68 -6.21
C ILE A 76 9.90 -6.09 -6.35
N PRO A 77 10.30 -6.75 -7.44
CA PRO A 77 11.70 -7.14 -7.64
C PRO A 77 12.61 -5.90 -7.74
N PHE A 78 13.84 -6.03 -7.27
CA PHE A 78 14.84 -4.98 -7.46
C PHE A 78 14.99 -4.62 -8.96
N GLY A 79 15.03 -3.33 -9.26
CA GLY A 79 15.04 -2.81 -10.64
C GLY A 79 13.65 -2.63 -11.28
N TYR A 80 12.57 -2.98 -10.56
CA TYR A 80 11.19 -2.76 -10.99
C TYR A 80 10.46 -1.91 -9.96
N GLY A 81 9.51 -1.11 -10.41
CA GLY A 81 8.60 -0.37 -9.56
C GLY A 81 7.16 -0.83 -9.74
N ILE A 82 6.33 -0.56 -8.77
CA ILE A 82 4.89 -0.73 -8.86
C ILE A 82 4.19 0.63 -8.88
N TYR A 83 3.36 0.83 -9.87
CA TYR A 83 2.47 1.97 -9.98
C TYR A 83 1.09 1.59 -9.47
N THR A 84 0.61 2.33 -8.50
CA THR A 84 -0.73 2.20 -7.94
C THR A 84 -1.59 3.36 -8.44
N PRO A 85 -2.52 3.12 -9.36
CA PRO A 85 -3.37 4.18 -9.91
C PRO A 85 -4.31 4.76 -8.84
N PRO A 86 -4.85 5.98 -9.08
CA PRO A 86 -5.89 6.54 -8.24
C PRO A 86 -7.05 5.58 -8.03
N HIS A 87 -7.65 5.62 -6.85
CA HIS A 87 -8.82 4.83 -6.45
C HIS A 87 -8.62 3.31 -6.40
N LEU A 88 -7.40 2.83 -6.53
CA LEU A 88 -7.12 1.42 -6.32
C LEU A 88 -6.91 1.14 -4.81
N LEU A 89 -7.58 0.13 -4.30
CA LEU A 89 -7.35 -0.35 -2.93
C LEU A 89 -5.93 -0.93 -2.81
N HIS A 90 -5.17 -0.48 -1.83
CA HIS A 90 -3.80 -0.94 -1.64
C HIS A 90 -3.34 -0.82 -0.18
N ALA A 91 -2.24 -1.52 0.13
CA ALA A 91 -1.48 -1.31 1.36
C ALA A 91 0.01 -1.60 1.10
N ASP A 92 0.87 -0.66 1.46
CA ASP A 92 2.32 -0.74 1.35
C ASP A 92 3.01 -1.23 2.64
N ALA A 93 2.27 -1.33 3.71
CA ALA A 93 2.75 -1.69 5.04
C ALA A 93 3.41 -3.07 5.15
N PHE A 94 3.24 -3.93 4.15
CA PHE A 94 3.88 -5.26 4.07
C PHE A 94 5.17 -5.25 3.25
N LEU A 95 5.61 -4.10 2.75
CA LEU A 95 6.93 -3.94 2.15
C LEU A 95 7.97 -3.87 3.27
N VAL A 96 9.19 -4.33 2.97
CA VAL A 96 10.31 -4.32 3.93
C VAL A 96 11.58 -3.83 3.22
N GLY A 97 12.22 -2.81 3.78
CA GLY A 97 13.43 -2.21 3.24
C GLY A 97 13.24 -0.76 2.81
N ARG A 98 14.22 -0.25 2.05
CA ARG A 98 14.18 1.12 1.57
C ARG A 98 13.57 1.20 0.17
N TYR A 99 12.64 2.13 0.02
CA TYR A 99 11.93 2.38 -1.22
C TYR A 99 11.96 3.88 -1.57
N ILE A 100 12.13 4.18 -2.85
CA ILE A 100 11.68 5.46 -3.37
C ILE A 100 10.16 5.37 -3.45
N VAL A 101 9.50 6.34 -2.84
CA VAL A 101 8.04 6.48 -2.90
C VAL A 101 7.71 7.83 -3.53
N VAL A 102 6.95 7.79 -4.60
CA VAL A 102 6.36 8.98 -5.23
C VAL A 102 4.89 8.96 -4.90
N TYR A 103 4.40 10.04 -4.31
CA TYR A 103 3.00 10.17 -3.93
C TYR A 103 2.53 11.61 -4.07
N SER A 104 1.24 11.83 -4.11
CA SER A 104 0.64 13.17 -4.04
C SER A 104 -0.05 13.35 -2.71
N VAL A 105 0.11 14.52 -2.13
CA VAL A 105 -0.70 14.94 -0.97
C VAL A 105 -2.14 15.09 -1.42
N THR A 106 -3.07 14.52 -0.66
CA THR A 106 -4.50 14.62 -0.92
C THR A 106 -5.28 14.68 0.39
N GLU A 107 -6.39 15.39 0.37
CA GLU A 107 -7.40 15.35 1.44
C GLU A 107 -8.46 14.26 1.21
N ASN A 108 -8.51 13.69 0.00
CA ASN A 108 -9.44 12.64 -0.43
C ASN A 108 -8.84 11.26 -0.18
N PHE A 109 -8.77 10.89 1.07
CA PHE A 109 -8.17 9.68 1.56
C PHE A 109 -9.19 8.88 2.37
N SER A 110 -9.19 7.58 2.21
CA SER A 110 -10.06 6.69 2.97
C SER A 110 -9.32 5.43 3.39
N THR A 111 -9.39 5.12 4.67
CA THR A 111 -8.94 3.86 5.23
C THR A 111 -10.12 2.90 5.35
N VAL A 112 -9.97 1.71 4.83
CA VAL A 112 -10.97 0.65 4.89
C VAL A 112 -10.54 -0.37 5.94
N LEU A 113 -11.32 -0.49 7.01
CA LEU A 113 -11.15 -1.53 8.01
C LEU A 113 -11.77 -2.83 7.53
N LEU A 114 -10.95 -3.87 7.44
CA LEU A 114 -11.42 -5.19 7.03
C LEU A 114 -12.12 -5.89 8.20
N LYS A 115 -13.36 -6.31 7.97
CA LYS A 115 -14.18 -6.96 8.98
C LYS A 115 -14.78 -8.26 8.46
N SER A 116 -14.90 -9.22 9.37
CA SER A 116 -15.63 -10.46 9.12
C SER A 116 -17.14 -10.21 9.01
N LYS A 117 -17.89 -11.24 8.63
CA LYS A 117 -19.36 -11.20 8.64
C LYS A 117 -19.96 -10.94 10.03
N ASN A 118 -19.19 -11.21 11.09
CA ASN A 118 -19.58 -10.94 12.48
C ASN A 118 -19.17 -9.54 12.97
N ASN A 119 -18.70 -8.66 12.05
CA ASN A 119 -18.20 -7.31 12.36
C ASN A 119 -16.94 -7.26 13.23
N GLU A 120 -16.18 -8.36 13.29
CA GLU A 120 -14.89 -8.43 13.96
C GLU A 120 -13.77 -8.02 12.99
N LEU A 121 -12.73 -7.35 13.50
CA LEU A 121 -11.56 -6.99 12.70
C LEU A 121 -10.84 -8.26 12.21
N VAL A 122 -10.40 -8.23 10.96
CA VAL A 122 -9.72 -9.36 10.32
C VAL A 122 -8.29 -8.94 9.98
N ASP A 123 -7.32 -9.65 10.51
CA ASP A 123 -5.93 -9.50 10.12
C ASP A 123 -5.70 -10.01 8.70
N VAL A 124 -5.01 -9.20 7.90
CA VAL A 124 -4.52 -9.64 6.61
C VAL A 124 -3.26 -10.47 6.81
N ARG A 125 -3.28 -11.69 6.31
CA ARG A 125 -2.12 -12.57 6.28
C ARG A 125 -1.79 -12.94 4.85
N ILE A 126 -0.51 -12.83 4.51
CA ILE A 126 -0.03 -13.31 3.22
C ILE A 126 0.18 -14.82 3.33
N ILE A 127 -0.49 -15.56 2.46
CA ILE A 127 -0.35 -17.01 2.36
C ILE A 127 0.45 -17.27 1.08
N ASN A 128 1.59 -17.94 1.21
CA ASN A 128 2.44 -18.33 0.08
C ASN A 128 1.92 -19.65 -0.52
#